data_f17954dfd69a76fbec3cb1f3ee9d8c45
#
_entry.id   f17954dfd69a76fbec3cb1f3ee9d8c45
#
_cell.length_a   1.000
_cell.length_b   1.000
_cell.length_c   1.000
_cell.angle_alpha   90.00
_cell.angle_beta   90.00
_cell.angle_gamma   90.00
#
_symmetry.space_group_name_H-M   'P 1'
#
loop_
_entity.id
_entity.type
_entity.pdbx_description
1 polymer ?
#
loop_
_entity_poly.entity_id
_entity_poly.type
_entity_poly.pdbx_seq_one_letter_code
_entity_poly.pdbx_strand_id
1 'polypeptide(L)'
;LRNPEYVNLIKSESFTHRTYYLGLVDAQNRVNFYDGQLRVVNSTGKEYAKFPAQRYREFIAEHVEPWSYIKFCYLKPLGWHGFEEFPQSSVYAVAPLARLNVADGMATPYAQKAYEEFFQTLGGKPVHHTLANHWARVIEMIYAAERIVELLNDHEITSTNLREIPQAKPKTGIGVVEAPRGTLFHHFETDERGLITMANLIVATQNNAARIAMSVDKAAKGLIKKGKVDEGLLNKVEMAFRAYDPC
;
A
#
# COMPACT_ATOMS: atom_id res chain seq x y z
N LEU A 1 -19.49 -7.98 3.08
CA LEU A 1 -18.74 -7.70 1.86
C LEU A 1 -19.22 -8.56 0.67
N ARG A 2 -19.76 -9.76 0.92
CA ARG A 2 -20.32 -10.66 -0.12
C ARG A 2 -21.72 -10.26 -0.61
N ASN A 3 -22.37 -9.29 0.03
CA ASN A 3 -23.67 -8.79 -0.42
C ASN A 3 -23.52 -8.17 -1.82
N PRO A 4 -24.37 -8.55 -2.80
CA PRO A 4 -24.31 -8.02 -4.17
C PRO A 4 -24.34 -6.49 -4.26
N GLU A 5 -25.08 -5.81 -3.39
CA GLU A 5 -25.13 -4.34 -3.36
C GLU A 5 -23.76 -3.74 -3.02
N TYR A 6 -23.06 -4.30 -2.02
CA TYR A 6 -21.70 -3.86 -1.69
C TYR A 6 -20.70 -4.18 -2.79
N VAL A 7 -20.80 -5.36 -3.41
CA VAL A 7 -19.95 -5.72 -4.55
C VAL A 7 -20.15 -4.76 -5.72
N ASN A 8 -21.39 -4.39 -6.03
CA ASN A 8 -21.70 -3.41 -7.06
C ASN A 8 -21.15 -2.02 -6.71
N LEU A 9 -21.28 -1.59 -5.46
CA LEU A 9 -20.71 -0.34 -4.99
C LEU A 9 -19.18 -0.33 -5.12
N ILE A 10 -18.52 -1.40 -4.69
CA ILE A 10 -17.05 -1.58 -4.82
C ILE A 10 -16.64 -1.45 -6.29
N LYS A 11 -17.36 -2.07 -7.22
CA LYS A 11 -17.07 -2.07 -8.67
C LYS A 11 -17.43 -0.78 -9.38
N SER A 12 -18.02 0.20 -8.69
CA SER A 12 -18.41 1.47 -9.31
C SER A 12 -17.20 2.20 -9.92
N GLU A 13 -17.36 2.71 -11.14
CA GLU A 13 -16.29 3.42 -11.86
C GLU A 13 -15.84 4.68 -11.13
N SER A 14 -16.72 5.33 -10.35
CA SER A 14 -16.37 6.48 -9.52
C SER A 14 -15.30 6.18 -8.45
N PHE A 15 -15.09 4.91 -8.13
CA PHE A 15 -14.08 4.43 -7.18
C PHE A 15 -13.02 3.53 -7.82
N THR A 16 -12.84 3.60 -9.14
CA THR A 16 -11.92 2.74 -9.87
C THR A 16 -10.76 3.55 -10.44
N HIS A 17 -9.54 3.14 -10.14
CA HIS A 17 -8.30 3.77 -10.64
C HIS A 17 -7.28 2.76 -11.11
N ARG A 18 -6.70 3.01 -12.26
CA ARG A 18 -5.66 2.17 -12.88
C ARG A 18 -4.31 2.88 -12.79
N THR A 19 -3.54 2.53 -11.77
CA THR A 19 -2.16 3.01 -11.57
C THR A 19 -1.25 1.81 -11.26
N TYR A 20 -0.02 2.07 -10.81
CA TYR A 20 0.85 1.03 -10.29
C TYR A 20 0.47 0.66 -8.84
N TYR A 21 0.95 -0.51 -8.41
CA TYR A 21 0.82 -1.00 -7.04
C TYR A 21 2.18 -1.39 -6.51
N LEU A 22 2.45 -1.11 -5.24
CA LEU A 22 3.70 -1.43 -4.55
C LEU A 22 3.38 -2.11 -3.21
N GLY A 23 4.17 -3.11 -2.85
CA GLY A 23 4.10 -3.79 -1.56
C GLY A 23 5.25 -4.76 -1.37
N LEU A 24 5.42 -5.24 -0.14
CA LEU A 24 6.40 -6.26 0.20
C LEU A 24 5.89 -7.66 -0.16
N VAL A 25 6.81 -8.47 -0.67
CA VAL A 25 6.57 -9.89 -0.96
C VAL A 25 7.73 -10.74 -0.46
N ASP A 26 7.43 -11.99 -0.07
CA ASP A 26 8.45 -12.99 0.27
C ASP A 26 9.12 -13.59 -0.97
N ALA A 27 9.96 -14.60 -0.76
CA ALA A 27 10.68 -15.30 -1.84
C ALA A 27 9.74 -16.01 -2.82
N GLN A 28 8.52 -16.37 -2.40
CA GLN A 28 7.49 -17.00 -3.23
C GLN A 28 6.49 -15.98 -3.79
N ASN A 29 6.78 -14.69 -3.69
CA ASN A 29 5.87 -13.58 -4.02
C ASN A 29 4.55 -13.59 -3.23
N ARG A 30 4.50 -14.15 -2.04
CA ARG A 30 3.32 -14.04 -1.17
C ARG A 30 3.39 -12.74 -0.37
N VAL A 31 2.24 -12.24 0.09
CA VAL A 31 2.18 -11.06 0.95
C VAL A 31 3.09 -11.21 2.15
N ASN A 32 3.96 -10.22 2.37
CA ASN A 32 4.81 -10.12 3.54
C ASN A 32 4.68 -8.74 4.18
N PHE A 33 4.84 -8.65 5.50
CA PHE A 33 4.60 -7.41 6.23
C PHE A 33 5.87 -6.74 6.74
N TYR A 34 6.99 -7.46 6.87
CA TYR A 34 8.15 -6.84 7.48
C TYR A 34 9.51 -7.23 6.92
N ASP A 35 9.61 -8.23 6.07
CA ASP A 35 10.84 -8.58 5.36
C ASP A 35 10.56 -8.90 3.88
N GLY A 36 11.57 -9.32 3.12
CA GLY A 36 11.41 -9.65 1.71
C GLY A 36 11.81 -8.52 0.76
N GLN A 37 11.13 -8.44 -0.37
CA GLN A 37 11.43 -7.47 -1.42
C GLN A 37 10.21 -6.61 -1.76
N LEU A 38 10.48 -5.36 -2.11
CA LEU A 38 9.49 -4.49 -2.70
C LEU A 38 9.20 -4.93 -4.13
N ARG A 39 7.93 -5.18 -4.44
CA ARG A 39 7.46 -5.54 -5.77
C ARG A 39 6.51 -4.47 -6.27
N VAL A 40 6.70 -4.05 -7.52
CA VAL A 40 5.84 -3.12 -8.23
C VAL A 40 5.20 -3.82 -9.39
N VAL A 41 3.88 -3.74 -9.49
CA VAL A 41 3.13 -4.20 -10.67
C VAL A 41 2.36 -3.05 -11.29
N ASN A 42 2.18 -3.09 -12.60
CA ASN A 42 1.36 -2.13 -13.32
C ASN A 42 -0.14 -2.51 -13.28
N SER A 43 -0.99 -1.69 -13.89
CA SER A 43 -2.43 -1.92 -13.94
C SER A 43 -2.85 -3.16 -14.75
N THR A 44 -1.97 -3.81 -15.48
CA THR A 44 -2.26 -5.08 -16.15
C THR A 44 -1.79 -6.29 -15.34
N GLY A 45 -1.23 -6.06 -14.13
CA GLY A 45 -0.69 -7.11 -13.27
C GLY A 45 0.73 -7.54 -13.65
N LYS A 46 1.34 -6.93 -14.68
CA LYS A 46 2.70 -7.23 -15.07
C LYS A 46 3.68 -6.60 -14.08
N GLU A 47 4.67 -7.38 -13.65
CA GLU A 47 5.77 -6.88 -12.83
C GLU A 47 6.54 -5.79 -13.57
N TYR A 48 6.68 -4.64 -12.92
CA TYR A 48 7.48 -3.52 -13.40
C TYR A 48 8.89 -3.54 -12.79
N ALA A 49 8.97 -3.80 -11.48
CA ALA A 49 10.24 -3.88 -10.77
C ALA A 49 10.11 -4.74 -9.51
N LYS A 50 11.23 -5.33 -9.09
CA LYS A 50 11.38 -6.00 -7.79
C LYS A 50 12.76 -5.67 -7.23
N PHE A 51 12.82 -5.16 -6.00
CA PHE A 51 14.06 -4.65 -5.44
C PHE A 51 14.07 -4.71 -3.90
N PRO A 52 15.27 -4.82 -3.28
CA PRO A 52 15.41 -4.77 -1.84
C PRO A 52 15.23 -3.32 -1.32
N ALA A 53 14.91 -3.19 -0.03
CA ALA A 53 14.70 -1.92 0.64
C ALA A 53 15.82 -0.89 0.41
N GLN A 54 17.08 -1.34 0.40
CA GLN A 54 18.27 -0.50 0.25
C GLN A 54 18.32 0.27 -1.08
N ARG A 55 17.60 -0.23 -2.11
CA ARG A 55 17.57 0.37 -3.44
C ARG A 55 16.35 1.27 -3.68
N TYR A 56 15.55 1.57 -2.65
CA TYR A 56 14.29 2.29 -2.85
C TYR A 56 14.46 3.65 -3.56
N ARG A 57 15.56 4.38 -3.32
CA ARG A 57 15.85 5.68 -3.98
C ARG A 57 16.07 5.60 -5.49
N GLU A 58 16.32 4.40 -6.02
CA GLU A 58 16.41 4.19 -7.47
C GLU A 58 15.02 4.15 -8.13
N PHE A 59 14.00 3.73 -7.38
CA PHE A 59 12.66 3.46 -7.87
C PHE A 59 11.60 4.44 -7.38
N ILE A 60 11.81 5.10 -6.24
CA ILE A 60 10.84 5.98 -5.60
C ILE A 60 11.44 7.38 -5.47
N ALA A 61 10.66 8.38 -5.85
CA ALA A 61 10.95 9.78 -5.63
C ALA A 61 9.70 10.52 -5.17
N GLU A 62 9.90 11.75 -4.70
CA GLU A 62 8.88 12.62 -4.12
C GLU A 62 8.79 13.89 -4.96
N HIS A 63 7.57 14.28 -5.31
CA HIS A 63 7.25 15.52 -6.02
C HIS A 63 6.54 16.50 -5.09
N VAL A 64 6.78 17.79 -5.25
CA VAL A 64 6.17 18.88 -4.48
C VAL A 64 5.23 19.67 -5.38
N GLU A 65 4.00 19.85 -4.94
CA GLU A 65 3.02 20.72 -5.57
C GLU A 65 2.85 22.03 -4.76
N PRO A 66 2.70 23.19 -5.42
CA PRO A 66 2.67 24.48 -4.71
C PRO A 66 1.45 24.69 -3.82
N TRP A 67 0.41 23.90 -4.00
CA TRP A 67 -0.86 24.00 -3.26
C TRP A 67 -0.91 23.08 -2.02
N SER A 68 0.13 22.29 -1.77
CA SER A 68 0.16 21.31 -0.67
C SER A 68 1.54 21.22 -0.05
N TYR A 69 1.60 21.00 1.27
CA TYR A 69 2.86 20.64 1.96
C TYR A 69 3.19 19.15 1.87
N ILE A 70 2.26 18.32 1.38
CA ILE A 70 2.48 16.89 1.21
C ILE A 70 3.34 16.67 -0.03
N LYS A 71 4.36 15.80 0.09
CA LYS A 71 5.13 15.31 -1.04
C LYS A 71 4.45 14.10 -1.64
N PHE A 72 4.26 14.12 -2.95
CA PHE A 72 3.62 13.05 -3.71
C PHE A 72 4.64 12.04 -4.20
N CYS A 73 4.53 10.79 -3.75
CA CYS A 73 5.42 9.72 -4.15
C CYS A 73 5.07 9.19 -5.54
N TYR A 74 6.10 8.90 -6.33
CA TYR A 74 5.95 8.36 -7.68
C TYR A 74 7.12 7.44 -8.07
N LEU A 75 6.96 6.67 -9.14
CA LEU A 75 8.01 5.81 -9.68
C LEU A 75 9.06 6.63 -10.43
N LYS A 76 10.21 6.83 -9.78
CA LYS A 76 11.30 7.68 -10.25
C LYS A 76 11.74 7.43 -11.71
N PRO A 77 11.91 6.15 -12.16
CA PRO A 77 12.36 5.91 -13.54
C PRO A 77 11.36 6.35 -14.61
N LEU A 78 10.10 6.56 -14.23
CA LEU A 78 9.06 7.06 -15.14
C LEU A 78 9.00 8.59 -15.18
N GLY A 79 9.52 9.28 -14.15
CA GLY A 79 9.33 10.72 -13.96
C GLY A 79 7.96 11.06 -13.38
N TRP A 80 7.77 12.33 -12.98
CA TRP A 80 6.47 12.82 -12.54
C TRP A 80 5.62 13.27 -13.73
N HIS A 81 4.44 12.68 -13.90
CA HIS A 81 3.49 12.99 -14.97
C HIS A 81 2.17 13.58 -14.45
N GLY A 82 2.14 14.02 -13.18
CA GLY A 82 0.90 14.49 -12.57
C GLY A 82 0.02 13.33 -12.06
N PHE A 83 -1.26 13.64 -11.88
CA PHE A 83 -2.26 12.73 -11.33
C PHE A 83 -2.95 11.92 -12.44
N GLU A 84 -2.15 11.20 -13.24
CA GLU A 84 -2.61 10.46 -14.42
C GLU A 84 -2.86 8.97 -14.11
N GLU A 85 -3.78 8.36 -14.84
CA GLU A 85 -3.98 6.91 -14.85
C GLU A 85 -3.03 6.22 -15.84
N PHE A 86 -2.85 4.91 -15.71
CA PHE A 86 -2.08 4.09 -16.65
C PHE A 86 -2.69 4.19 -18.08
N PRO A 87 -1.90 4.25 -19.14
CA PRO A 87 -0.44 4.02 -19.20
C PRO A 87 0.46 5.22 -18.88
N GLN A 88 -0.08 6.43 -18.75
CA GLN A 88 0.71 7.66 -18.51
C GLN A 88 1.14 7.81 -17.04
N SER A 89 0.54 7.04 -16.14
CA SER A 89 0.79 7.15 -14.71
C SER A 89 2.23 6.82 -14.32
N SER A 90 2.79 7.60 -13.42
CA SER A 90 3.92 7.23 -12.58
C SER A 90 3.51 7.05 -11.11
N VAL A 91 2.24 7.29 -10.80
CA VAL A 91 1.66 7.14 -9.46
C VAL A 91 1.48 5.67 -9.14
N TYR A 92 1.78 5.30 -7.89
CA TYR A 92 1.48 3.98 -7.35
C TYR A 92 0.60 4.08 -6.10
N ALA A 93 -0.07 3.00 -5.79
CA ALA A 93 -0.76 2.82 -4.51
C ALA A 93 0.01 1.83 -3.63
N VAL A 94 -0.06 2.04 -2.33
CA VAL A 94 0.21 1.04 -1.30
C VAL A 94 -1.09 0.74 -0.54
N ALA A 95 -1.09 0.10 0.59
CA ALA A 95 -2.26 -0.31 1.37
C ALA A 95 -2.71 -1.75 1.07
N PRO A 96 -3.71 -2.28 1.78
CA PRO A 96 -4.14 -3.68 1.66
C PRO A 96 -4.40 -4.14 0.22
N LEU A 97 -5.14 -3.36 -0.56
CA LEU A 97 -5.42 -3.70 -1.95
C LEU A 97 -4.15 -3.82 -2.80
N ALA A 98 -3.18 -2.93 -2.59
CA ALA A 98 -1.93 -2.96 -3.33
C ALA A 98 -1.11 -4.21 -2.97
N ARG A 99 -1.04 -4.56 -1.66
CA ARG A 99 -0.35 -5.79 -1.22
C ARG A 99 -0.95 -7.04 -1.86
N LEU A 100 -2.27 -7.16 -1.92
CA LEU A 100 -2.91 -8.27 -2.62
C LEU A 100 -2.60 -8.26 -4.13
N ASN A 101 -2.62 -7.08 -4.77
CA ASN A 101 -2.34 -6.95 -6.19
C ASN A 101 -0.90 -7.31 -6.57
N VAL A 102 0.09 -6.96 -5.74
CA VAL A 102 1.50 -7.27 -6.01
C VAL A 102 1.89 -8.70 -5.66
N ALA A 103 1.16 -9.35 -4.75
CA ALA A 103 1.48 -10.70 -4.31
C ALA A 103 0.83 -11.76 -5.17
N ASP A 104 1.43 -12.94 -5.26
CA ASP A 104 0.86 -14.08 -5.97
C ASP A 104 0.01 -14.98 -5.05
N GLY A 105 -0.10 -14.65 -3.76
CA GLY A 105 -0.92 -15.32 -2.76
C GLY A 105 -0.67 -14.84 -1.34
N MET A 106 -1.32 -15.50 -0.39
CA MET A 106 -1.13 -15.34 1.06
C MET A 106 -0.31 -16.49 1.63
N ALA A 107 0.38 -16.25 2.76
CA ALA A 107 1.23 -17.26 3.38
C ALA A 107 0.48 -18.23 4.30
N THR A 108 -0.79 -17.96 4.61
CA THR A 108 -1.60 -18.78 5.53
C THR A 108 -2.85 -19.31 4.84
N PRO A 109 -3.37 -20.51 5.23
CA PRO A 109 -4.37 -21.24 4.44
C PRO A 109 -5.75 -20.57 4.37
N TYR A 110 -6.26 -19.97 5.45
CA TYR A 110 -7.56 -19.30 5.43
C TYR A 110 -7.50 -17.96 4.71
N ALA A 111 -6.40 -17.21 4.91
CA ALA A 111 -6.19 -15.97 4.17
C ALA A 111 -6.01 -16.25 2.67
N GLN A 112 -5.36 -17.36 2.27
CA GLN A 112 -5.23 -17.77 0.88
C GLN A 112 -6.60 -18.02 0.23
N LYS A 113 -7.49 -18.76 0.89
CA LYS A 113 -8.86 -18.96 0.38
C LYS A 113 -9.64 -17.65 0.22
N ALA A 114 -9.50 -16.76 1.19
CA ALA A 114 -10.16 -15.46 1.14
C ALA A 114 -9.58 -14.56 0.02
N TYR A 115 -8.28 -14.64 -0.24
CA TYR A 115 -7.60 -13.99 -1.36
C TYR A 115 -8.13 -14.49 -2.72
N GLU A 116 -8.27 -15.78 -2.91
CA GLU A 116 -8.81 -16.38 -4.14
C GLU A 116 -10.27 -15.94 -4.38
N GLU A 117 -11.12 -16.02 -3.34
CA GLU A 117 -12.50 -15.56 -3.39
C GLU A 117 -12.60 -14.06 -3.76
N PHE A 118 -11.74 -13.24 -3.20
CA PHE A 118 -11.68 -11.80 -3.46
C PHE A 118 -11.48 -11.52 -4.95
N PHE A 119 -10.46 -12.10 -5.58
CA PHE A 119 -10.17 -11.88 -6.99
C PHE A 119 -11.25 -12.50 -7.89
N GLN A 120 -11.75 -13.69 -7.56
CA GLN A 120 -12.83 -14.31 -8.29
C GLN A 120 -14.10 -13.43 -8.30
N THR A 121 -14.47 -12.86 -7.14
CA THR A 121 -15.67 -12.03 -7.01
C THR A 121 -15.54 -10.69 -7.71
N LEU A 122 -14.34 -10.08 -7.64
CA LEU A 122 -14.11 -8.74 -8.18
C LEU A 122 -13.69 -8.71 -9.66
N GLY A 123 -13.61 -9.87 -10.32
CA GLY A 123 -13.41 -9.95 -11.77
C GLY A 123 -11.98 -10.22 -12.21
N GLY A 124 -11.13 -10.73 -11.30
CA GLY A 124 -9.75 -11.12 -11.58
C GLY A 124 -8.73 -10.13 -11.05
N LYS A 125 -7.46 -10.46 -11.26
CA LYS A 125 -6.31 -9.69 -10.78
C LYS A 125 -5.66 -8.93 -11.95
N PRO A 126 -5.27 -7.66 -11.75
CA PRO A 126 -5.40 -6.86 -10.52
C PRO A 126 -6.80 -6.22 -10.34
N VAL A 127 -7.18 -5.97 -9.09
CA VAL A 127 -8.39 -5.22 -8.73
C VAL A 127 -8.04 -3.74 -8.59
N HIS A 128 -8.84 -2.87 -9.24
CA HIS A 128 -8.58 -1.42 -9.32
C HIS A 128 -9.54 -0.57 -8.46
N HIS A 129 -10.46 -1.21 -7.77
CA HIS A 129 -11.55 -0.57 -7.05
C HIS A 129 -11.06 -0.10 -5.68
N THR A 130 -10.99 1.19 -5.44
CA THR A 130 -10.50 1.79 -4.19
C THR A 130 -11.23 1.25 -2.96
N LEU A 131 -12.55 1.05 -3.04
CA LEU A 131 -13.34 0.52 -1.92
C LEU A 131 -13.01 -0.95 -1.59
N ALA A 132 -12.38 -1.68 -2.49
CA ALA A 132 -11.91 -3.04 -2.24
C ALA A 132 -10.80 -3.10 -1.17
N ASN A 133 -10.17 -1.97 -0.80
CA ASN A 133 -9.28 -1.89 0.36
C ASN A 133 -9.93 -2.40 1.65
N HIS A 134 -11.22 -2.18 1.85
CA HIS A 134 -11.92 -2.68 3.04
C HIS A 134 -11.98 -4.21 3.07
N TRP A 135 -12.24 -4.85 1.93
CA TRP A 135 -12.22 -6.30 1.84
C TRP A 135 -10.81 -6.87 1.97
N ALA A 136 -9.84 -6.27 1.29
CA ALA A 136 -8.43 -6.64 1.41
C ALA A 136 -7.95 -6.57 2.85
N ARG A 137 -8.33 -5.55 3.62
CA ARG A 137 -8.00 -5.41 5.04
C ARG A 137 -8.58 -6.55 5.90
N VAL A 138 -9.78 -7.01 5.59
CA VAL A 138 -10.37 -8.18 6.29
C VAL A 138 -9.57 -9.46 5.99
N ILE A 139 -9.08 -9.62 4.75
CA ILE A 139 -8.19 -10.76 4.41
C ILE A 139 -6.89 -10.70 5.22
N GLU A 140 -6.31 -9.51 5.36
CA GLU A 140 -5.10 -9.33 6.19
C GLU A 140 -5.36 -9.57 7.69
N MET A 141 -6.57 -9.26 8.18
CA MET A 141 -6.98 -9.61 9.54
C MET A 141 -7.05 -11.13 9.74
N ILE A 142 -7.54 -11.89 8.74
CA ILE A 142 -7.52 -13.36 8.78
C ILE A 142 -6.06 -13.84 8.83
N TYR A 143 -5.21 -13.33 7.96
CA TYR A 143 -3.77 -13.63 7.98
C TYR A 143 -3.15 -13.36 9.34
N ALA A 144 -3.40 -12.18 9.92
CA ALA A 144 -2.86 -11.81 11.22
C ALA A 144 -3.32 -12.75 12.33
N ALA A 145 -4.59 -13.18 12.33
CA ALA A 145 -5.12 -14.13 13.30
C ALA A 145 -4.44 -15.50 13.18
N GLU A 146 -4.23 -16.00 11.96
CA GLU A 146 -3.49 -17.25 11.73
C GLU A 146 -2.04 -17.14 12.18
N ARG A 147 -1.37 -16.02 11.91
CA ARG A 147 0.01 -15.76 12.37
C ARG A 147 0.13 -15.67 13.88
N ILE A 148 -0.87 -15.11 14.56
CA ILE A 148 -0.89 -15.10 16.03
C ILE A 148 -0.88 -16.54 16.57
N VAL A 149 -1.68 -17.45 16.00
CA VAL A 149 -1.70 -18.86 16.42
C VAL A 149 -0.35 -19.53 16.16
N GLU A 150 0.27 -19.30 15.01
CA GLU A 150 1.60 -19.82 14.70
C GLU A 150 2.66 -19.34 15.70
N LEU A 151 2.70 -18.03 15.97
CA LEU A 151 3.67 -17.41 16.87
C LEU A 151 3.47 -17.87 18.34
N LEU A 152 2.23 -18.08 18.79
CA LEU A 152 1.96 -18.61 20.12
C LEU A 152 2.48 -20.02 20.33
N ASN A 153 2.66 -20.79 19.24
CA ASN A 153 3.23 -22.14 19.28
C ASN A 153 4.76 -22.15 19.01
N ASP A 154 5.35 -20.99 18.75
CA ASP A 154 6.78 -20.87 18.56
C ASP A 154 7.49 -20.78 19.91
N HIS A 155 8.42 -21.70 20.18
CA HIS A 155 9.17 -21.75 21.44
C HIS A 155 10.07 -20.53 21.65
N GLU A 156 10.45 -19.82 20.60
CA GLU A 156 11.27 -18.61 20.70
C GLU A 156 10.53 -17.46 21.40
N ILE A 157 9.18 -17.47 21.42
CA ILE A 157 8.38 -16.42 22.09
C ILE A 157 8.64 -16.34 23.60
N THR A 158 9.11 -17.45 24.20
CA THR A 158 9.48 -17.52 25.63
C THR A 158 11.00 -17.46 25.86
N SER A 159 11.78 -17.17 24.83
CA SER A 159 13.24 -17.05 24.92
C SER A 159 13.65 -15.93 25.89
N THR A 160 14.69 -16.18 26.66
CA THR A 160 15.30 -15.16 27.53
C THR A 160 16.32 -14.28 26.82
N ASN A 161 16.64 -14.59 25.54
CA ASN A 161 17.50 -13.75 24.72
C ASN A 161 16.70 -12.57 24.16
N LEU A 162 16.53 -11.55 24.99
CA LEU A 162 15.60 -10.43 24.72
C LEU A 162 16.26 -9.22 24.03
N ARG A 163 17.60 -9.19 23.93
CA ARG A 163 18.30 -8.01 23.47
C ARG A 163 19.64 -8.34 22.83
N GLU A 164 19.90 -7.76 21.69
CA GLU A 164 21.24 -7.66 21.12
C GLU A 164 21.77 -6.22 21.26
N ILE A 165 23.01 -6.08 21.71
CA ILE A 165 23.69 -4.78 21.82
C ILE A 165 24.63 -4.64 20.63
N PRO A 166 24.37 -3.70 19.68
CA PRO A 166 25.23 -3.50 18.54
C PRO A 166 26.67 -3.11 18.96
N GLN A 167 27.65 -3.76 18.38
CA GLN A 167 29.07 -3.47 18.61
C GLN A 167 29.61 -2.41 17.65
N ALA A 168 29.02 -2.31 16.46
CA ALA A 168 29.42 -1.34 15.45
C ALA A 168 28.63 -0.03 15.58
N LYS A 169 29.28 1.09 15.30
CA LYS A 169 28.60 2.37 15.17
C LYS A 169 27.75 2.35 13.90
N PRO A 170 26.47 2.73 13.98
CA PRO A 170 25.64 2.83 12.79
C PRO A 170 26.16 3.95 11.87
N LYS A 171 26.06 3.76 10.56
CA LYS A 171 26.33 4.80 9.56
C LYS A 171 25.08 5.10 8.75
N THR A 172 24.54 4.10 8.11
CA THR A 172 23.32 4.19 7.30
C THR A 172 22.42 3.02 7.65
N GLY A 173 21.16 3.30 7.92
CA GLY A 173 20.12 2.29 8.16
C GLY A 173 18.91 2.54 7.29
N ILE A 174 18.46 1.53 6.54
CA ILE A 174 17.24 1.56 5.74
C ILE A 174 16.38 0.39 6.17
N GLY A 175 15.21 0.70 6.72
CA GLY A 175 14.18 -0.25 7.08
C GLY A 175 12.90 -0.01 6.28
N VAL A 176 12.24 -1.10 5.88
CA VAL A 176 10.95 -1.05 5.22
C VAL A 176 10.04 -2.10 5.83
N VAL A 177 8.82 -1.70 6.18
CA VAL A 177 7.77 -2.59 6.67
C VAL A 177 6.43 -2.24 6.04
N GLU A 178 5.52 -3.17 6.05
CA GLU A 178 4.12 -2.91 5.73
C GLU A 178 3.35 -2.53 6.99
N ALA A 179 3.08 -1.25 7.14
CA ALA A 179 2.14 -0.76 8.13
C ALA A 179 0.69 -1.07 7.69
N PRO A 180 -0.33 -0.98 8.57
CA PRO A 180 -1.73 -1.22 8.18
C PRO A 180 -2.16 -0.40 6.96
N ARG A 181 -1.66 0.82 6.83
CA ARG A 181 -1.97 1.78 5.77
C ARG A 181 -1.10 1.65 4.52
N GLY A 182 -0.10 0.80 4.53
CA GLY A 182 0.80 0.56 3.39
C GLY A 182 2.28 0.57 3.76
N THR A 183 3.12 0.62 2.75
CA THR A 183 4.58 0.54 2.88
C THR A 183 5.14 1.77 3.61
N LEU A 184 5.96 1.53 4.63
CA LEU A 184 6.64 2.54 5.44
C LEU A 184 8.14 2.41 5.25
N PHE A 185 8.80 3.50 4.83
CA PHE A 185 10.25 3.58 4.68
C PHE A 185 10.84 4.44 5.78
N HIS A 186 11.88 3.92 6.42
CA HIS A 186 12.74 4.65 7.33
C HIS A 186 14.18 4.60 6.84
N HIS A 187 14.78 5.75 6.60
CA HIS A 187 16.16 5.86 6.18
C HIS A 187 16.87 6.91 7.05
N PHE A 188 17.90 6.47 7.77
CA PHE A 188 18.70 7.32 8.63
C PHE A 188 20.16 7.23 8.25
N GLU A 189 20.87 8.36 8.35
CA GLU A 189 22.33 8.42 8.34
C GLU A 189 22.81 9.05 9.65
N THR A 190 23.95 8.60 10.15
CA THR A 190 24.53 9.09 11.40
C THR A 190 25.98 9.49 11.23
N ASP A 191 26.46 10.40 12.09
CA ASP A 191 27.87 10.76 12.22
C ASP A 191 28.64 9.69 13.06
N GLU A 192 29.93 9.93 13.24
CA GLU A 192 30.81 9.04 14.03
C GLU A 192 30.41 8.95 15.52
N ARG A 193 29.62 9.89 16.02
CA ARG A 193 29.11 9.91 17.40
C ARG A 193 27.75 9.20 17.51
N GLY A 194 27.18 8.75 16.37
CA GLY A 194 25.86 8.13 16.31
C GLY A 194 24.72 9.15 16.30
N LEU A 195 25.00 10.44 16.06
CA LEU A 195 23.94 11.45 15.92
C LEU A 195 23.39 11.43 14.50
N ILE A 196 22.07 11.55 14.38
CA ILE A 196 21.39 11.55 13.10
C ILE A 196 21.78 12.79 12.29
N THR A 197 22.33 12.60 11.11
CA THR A 197 22.68 13.65 10.13
C THR A 197 21.68 13.75 8.99
N MET A 198 20.96 12.66 8.71
CA MET A 198 19.89 12.63 7.71
C MET A 198 18.79 11.67 8.16
N ALA A 199 17.53 12.09 7.99
CA ALA A 199 16.36 11.26 8.14
C ALA A 199 15.44 11.45 6.92
N ASN A 200 15.06 10.35 6.28
CA ASN A 200 14.03 10.33 5.26
C ASN A 200 12.98 9.29 5.64
N LEU A 201 11.77 9.78 5.93
CA LEU A 201 10.64 8.97 6.38
C LEU A 201 9.52 9.11 5.34
N ILE A 202 9.33 8.06 4.52
CA ILE A 202 8.21 8.02 3.60
C ILE A 202 7.12 7.16 4.25
N VAL A 203 6.17 7.85 4.89
CA VAL A 203 5.11 7.18 5.65
C VAL A 203 4.06 6.57 4.73
N ALA A 204 3.38 5.53 5.23
CA ALA A 204 2.41 4.76 4.47
C ALA A 204 1.32 5.64 3.83
N THR A 205 0.72 6.57 4.58
CA THR A 205 -0.31 7.49 4.05
C THR A 205 0.27 8.43 2.99
N GLN A 206 1.51 8.90 3.16
CA GLN A 206 2.19 9.75 2.17
C GLN A 206 2.37 9.02 0.83
N ASN A 207 2.72 7.73 0.86
CA ASN A 207 2.80 6.92 -0.36
C ASN A 207 1.49 6.90 -1.14
N ASN A 208 0.35 7.00 -0.46
CA ASN A 208 -0.97 7.03 -1.06
C ASN A 208 -1.47 8.45 -1.41
N ALA A 209 -0.76 9.52 -1.07
CA ALA A 209 -1.27 10.89 -1.18
C ALA A 209 -1.76 11.23 -2.61
N ALA A 210 -0.98 10.86 -3.64
CA ALA A 210 -1.39 11.07 -5.03
C ALA A 210 -2.65 10.26 -5.38
N ARG A 211 -2.72 8.99 -4.97
CA ARG A 211 -3.90 8.14 -5.20
C ARG A 211 -5.12 8.62 -4.44
N ILE A 212 -4.95 9.15 -3.23
CA ILE A 212 -6.05 9.76 -2.45
C ILE A 212 -6.59 10.97 -3.20
N ALA A 213 -5.73 11.88 -3.66
CA ALA A 213 -6.13 13.05 -4.43
C ALA A 213 -6.92 12.66 -5.70
N MET A 214 -6.41 11.71 -6.48
CA MET A 214 -7.09 11.16 -7.65
C MET A 214 -8.44 10.53 -7.30
N SER A 215 -8.52 9.79 -6.19
CA SER A 215 -9.75 9.10 -5.78
C SER A 215 -10.84 10.07 -5.35
N VAL A 216 -10.48 11.13 -4.63
CA VAL A 216 -11.43 12.19 -4.23
C VAL A 216 -11.92 12.94 -5.46
N ASP A 217 -11.02 13.35 -6.36
CA ASP A 217 -11.36 14.06 -7.60
C ASP A 217 -12.32 13.23 -8.48
N LYS A 218 -11.99 11.97 -8.72
CA LYS A 218 -12.83 11.08 -9.54
C LYS A 218 -14.20 10.80 -8.91
N ALA A 219 -14.23 10.56 -7.60
CA ALA A 219 -15.49 10.36 -6.89
C ALA A 219 -16.35 11.62 -6.93
N ALA A 220 -15.79 12.79 -6.70
CA ALA A 220 -16.51 14.07 -6.78
C ALA A 220 -17.06 14.30 -8.19
N LYS A 221 -16.25 14.16 -9.25
CA LYS A 221 -16.68 14.28 -10.65
C LYS A 221 -17.73 13.24 -11.05
N GLY A 222 -17.62 12.03 -10.50
CA GLY A 222 -18.55 10.94 -10.78
C GLY A 222 -19.92 11.10 -10.10
N LEU A 223 -19.93 11.62 -8.88
CA LEU A 223 -21.11 11.67 -8.01
C LEU A 223 -21.82 13.02 -8.03
N ILE A 224 -21.09 14.14 -8.05
CA ILE A 224 -21.64 15.49 -8.04
C ILE A 224 -22.01 15.89 -9.47
N LYS A 225 -23.30 16.10 -9.73
CA LYS A 225 -23.82 16.51 -11.03
C LYS A 225 -24.44 17.90 -10.98
N LYS A 226 -24.08 18.76 -11.96
CA LYS A 226 -24.60 20.13 -12.10
C LYS A 226 -24.46 20.99 -10.83
N GLY A 227 -23.38 20.76 -10.03
CA GLY A 227 -23.12 21.50 -8.80
C GLY A 227 -24.09 21.23 -7.64
N LYS A 228 -24.98 20.24 -7.77
CA LYS A 228 -25.86 19.84 -6.67
C LYS A 228 -25.09 18.99 -5.67
N VAL A 229 -25.02 19.47 -4.46
CA VAL A 229 -24.31 18.83 -3.33
C VAL A 229 -25.26 18.67 -2.17
N ASP A 230 -25.27 17.50 -1.57
CA ASP A 230 -25.92 17.21 -0.28
C ASP A 230 -24.98 16.37 0.60
N GLU A 231 -25.31 16.22 1.88
CA GLU A 231 -24.48 15.49 2.84
C GLU A 231 -24.27 14.02 2.44
N GLY A 232 -25.27 13.38 1.83
CA GLY A 232 -25.16 11.99 1.37
C GLY A 232 -24.14 11.84 0.23
N LEU A 233 -24.08 12.82 -0.69
CA LEU A 233 -23.08 12.84 -1.76
C LEU A 233 -21.69 13.13 -1.23
N LEU A 234 -21.56 14.06 -0.28
CA LEU A 234 -20.25 14.32 0.38
C LEU A 234 -19.74 13.09 1.11
N ASN A 235 -20.59 12.40 1.86
CA ASN A 235 -20.25 11.12 2.48
C ASN A 235 -19.74 10.08 1.47
N LYS A 236 -20.36 9.97 0.30
CA LYS A 236 -19.89 9.07 -0.76
C LYS A 236 -18.52 9.48 -1.32
N VAL A 237 -18.26 10.77 -1.48
CA VAL A 237 -16.93 11.26 -1.87
C VAL A 237 -15.90 10.93 -0.78
N GLU A 238 -16.25 11.11 0.49
CA GLU A 238 -15.40 10.75 1.61
C GLU A 238 -15.08 9.25 1.68
N MET A 239 -15.97 8.37 1.26
CA MET A 239 -15.68 6.93 1.16
C MET A 239 -14.43 6.64 0.32
N ALA A 240 -14.15 7.46 -0.69
CA ALA A 240 -13.00 7.29 -1.56
C ALA A 240 -11.68 7.43 -0.80
N PHE A 241 -11.55 8.40 0.12
CA PHE A 241 -10.31 8.53 0.89
C PHE A 241 -10.31 7.68 2.16
N ARG A 242 -11.46 7.47 2.81
CA ARG A 242 -11.57 6.59 3.99
C ARG A 242 -11.12 5.15 3.69
N ALA A 243 -11.25 4.69 2.44
CA ALA A 243 -10.78 3.37 2.05
C ALA A 243 -9.26 3.18 2.23
N TYR A 244 -8.47 4.25 2.18
CA TYR A 244 -7.02 4.22 2.45
C TYR A 244 -6.68 4.27 3.94
N ASP A 245 -7.69 4.47 4.83
CA ASP A 245 -7.48 4.61 6.28
C ASP A 245 -6.44 5.71 6.60
N PRO A 246 -6.57 6.94 6.05
CA PRO A 246 -5.58 7.99 6.24
C PRO A 246 -5.58 8.50 7.67
N CYS A 247 -4.40 8.87 8.19
CA CYS A 247 -4.25 9.54 9.48
C CYS A 247 -3.59 10.91 9.32
#